data_4138295bdbfcf7714e2db1781eda5ef0
#
_entry.id   4138295bdbfcf7714e2db1781eda5ef0
#
_cell.length_a   1.000
_cell.length_b   1.000
_cell.length_c   1.000
_cell.angle_alpha   90.00
_cell.angle_beta   90.00
_cell.angle_gamma   90.00
#
_symmetry.space_group_name_H-M   'P 1'
#
loop_
_entity.id
_entity.type
_entity.pdbx_description
1 polymer ?
#
loop_
_entity_poly.entity_id
_entity_poly.type
_entity_poly.pdbx_seq_one_letter_code
_entity_poly.pdbx_strand_id
1 'polypeptide(L)'
;MRRRGEHGFTLLEMIVVLAIMGVVIGVVVTRGPQRSRGLETRAAAGVIAQALRSARAQAIERGTTVEVAIDPARHEMAADGGRVRALARDMAVAVLPPALPGPGATRIISFAPDGSASGGEILLGSGKRQLRISVQWLTGQVKVENAS
;
A
#
# COMPACT_ATOMS: atom_id res chain seq x y z
N MET A 1 -1.13 41.38 -54.84
CA MET A 1 -1.75 40.99 -53.57
C MET A 1 -2.44 39.64 -53.73
N ARG A 2 -1.85 38.54 -53.25
CA ARG A 2 -2.45 37.21 -53.27
C ARG A 2 -3.30 37.04 -52.00
N ARG A 3 -4.61 36.95 -52.14
CA ARG A 3 -5.52 36.60 -51.05
C ARG A 3 -5.25 35.13 -50.70
N ARG A 4 -4.73 34.86 -49.52
CA ARG A 4 -4.70 33.52 -48.91
C ARG A 4 -6.15 33.12 -48.70
N GLY A 5 -6.55 32.01 -49.37
CA GLY A 5 -7.87 31.42 -49.16
C GLY A 5 -8.00 30.96 -47.69
N GLU A 6 -8.94 31.52 -46.97
CA GLU A 6 -9.37 31.03 -45.67
C GLU A 6 -10.14 29.74 -45.89
N HIS A 7 -9.51 28.60 -45.63
CA HIS A 7 -10.19 27.31 -45.63
C HIS A 7 -11.01 27.22 -44.34
N GLY A 8 -12.28 27.54 -44.40
CA GLY A 8 -13.22 27.28 -43.32
C GLY A 8 -13.41 25.76 -43.11
N PHE A 9 -13.50 25.31 -41.87
CA PHE A 9 -13.83 23.94 -41.56
C PHE A 9 -15.19 23.57 -42.13
N THR A 10 -15.29 22.39 -42.75
CA THR A 10 -16.56 21.87 -43.26
C THR A 10 -17.37 21.24 -42.11
N LEU A 11 -18.71 21.26 -42.24
CA LEU A 11 -19.60 20.63 -41.25
C LEU A 11 -19.30 19.12 -41.12
N LEU A 12 -18.94 18.47 -42.23
CA LEU A 12 -18.54 17.07 -42.28
C LEU A 12 -17.28 16.82 -41.44
N GLU A 13 -16.28 17.70 -41.50
CA GLU A 13 -15.02 17.57 -40.77
C GLU A 13 -15.27 17.65 -39.24
N MET A 14 -16.18 18.55 -38.80
CA MET A 14 -16.56 18.65 -37.38
C MET A 14 -17.26 17.39 -36.89
N ILE A 15 -18.14 16.79 -37.69
CA ILE A 15 -18.83 15.52 -37.32
C ILE A 15 -17.81 14.39 -37.22
N VAL A 16 -16.85 14.29 -38.14
CA VAL A 16 -15.80 13.25 -38.08
C VAL A 16 -14.91 13.43 -36.84
N VAL A 17 -14.51 14.66 -36.54
CA VAL A 17 -13.71 14.94 -35.33
C VAL A 17 -14.46 14.57 -34.06
N LEU A 18 -15.76 14.91 -33.96
CA LEU A 18 -16.59 14.52 -32.81
C LEU A 18 -16.74 13.00 -32.70
N ALA A 19 -16.92 12.31 -33.83
CA ALA A 19 -17.01 10.84 -33.86
C ALA A 19 -15.70 10.20 -33.36
N ILE A 20 -14.54 10.68 -33.83
CA ILE A 20 -13.23 10.18 -33.40
C ILE A 20 -13.03 10.48 -31.91
N MET A 21 -13.34 11.68 -31.43
CA MET A 21 -13.27 12.01 -30.00
C MET A 21 -14.17 11.11 -29.17
N GLY A 22 -15.39 10.84 -29.62
CA GLY A 22 -16.29 9.92 -28.94
C GLY A 22 -15.70 8.52 -28.79
N VAL A 23 -15.11 7.99 -29.86
CA VAL A 23 -14.44 6.68 -29.84
C VAL A 23 -13.23 6.70 -28.89
N VAL A 24 -12.38 7.72 -28.93
CA VAL A 24 -11.20 7.85 -28.04
C VAL A 24 -11.62 7.92 -26.59
N ILE A 25 -12.62 8.75 -26.26
CA ILE A 25 -13.14 8.85 -24.90
C ILE A 25 -13.74 7.50 -24.45
N GLY A 26 -14.51 6.83 -25.31
CA GLY A 26 -15.05 5.50 -25.04
C GLY A 26 -13.98 4.48 -24.68
N VAL A 27 -12.88 4.42 -25.44
CA VAL A 27 -11.74 3.52 -25.18
C VAL A 27 -11.03 3.87 -23.86
N VAL A 28 -10.85 5.16 -23.55
CA VAL A 28 -10.21 5.60 -22.32
C VAL A 28 -11.06 5.24 -21.08
N VAL A 29 -12.37 5.46 -21.16
CA VAL A 29 -13.31 5.15 -20.08
C VAL A 29 -13.44 3.65 -19.85
N THR A 30 -13.49 2.84 -20.91
CA THR A 30 -13.59 1.38 -20.77
C THR A 30 -12.30 0.74 -20.22
N ARG A 31 -11.15 1.34 -20.48
CA ARG A 31 -9.88 0.85 -19.90
C ARG A 31 -9.73 1.18 -18.42
N GLY A 32 -10.56 2.08 -17.85
CA GLY A 32 -10.55 2.49 -16.46
C GLY A 32 -9.15 2.79 -15.89
N PRO A 33 -8.98 3.45 -14.78
CA PRO A 33 -7.68 3.48 -14.12
C PRO A 33 -7.33 2.06 -13.71
N GLN A 34 -6.43 1.42 -14.45
CA GLN A 34 -5.80 0.19 -13.98
C GLN A 34 -5.03 0.56 -12.72
N ARG A 35 -5.71 0.50 -11.58
CA ARG A 35 -5.04 0.55 -10.28
C ARG A 35 -4.02 -0.56 -10.31
N SER A 36 -2.77 -0.20 -10.54
CA SER A 36 -1.73 -1.22 -10.60
C SER A 36 -1.66 -1.82 -9.20
N ARG A 37 -1.98 -3.10 -9.06
CA ARG A 37 -1.86 -3.84 -7.79
C ARG A 37 -0.53 -3.57 -7.09
N GLY A 38 0.52 -3.28 -7.88
CA GLY A 38 1.82 -2.89 -7.35
C GLY A 38 1.83 -1.51 -6.65
N LEU A 39 1.02 -0.55 -7.09
CA LEU A 39 0.91 0.75 -6.43
C LEU A 39 0.13 0.63 -5.13
N GLU A 40 -0.93 -0.17 -5.12
CA GLU A 40 -1.72 -0.46 -3.91
C GLU A 40 -0.88 -1.18 -2.85
N THR A 41 -0.09 -2.19 -3.26
CA THR A 41 0.82 -2.89 -2.35
C THR A 41 1.87 -1.95 -1.75
N ARG A 42 2.44 -1.04 -2.56
CA ARG A 42 3.40 -0.04 -2.07
C ARG A 42 2.75 0.96 -1.12
N ALA A 43 1.55 1.43 -1.42
CA ALA A 43 0.81 2.33 -0.54
C ALA A 43 0.50 1.67 0.80
N ALA A 44 0.03 0.42 0.80
CA ALA A 44 -0.21 -0.36 2.01
C ALA A 44 1.06 -0.61 2.82
N ALA A 45 2.18 -0.97 2.15
CA ALA A 45 3.48 -1.11 2.81
C ALA A 45 3.92 0.19 3.48
N GLY A 46 3.70 1.33 2.82
CA GLY A 46 3.97 2.65 3.39
C GLY A 46 3.17 2.93 4.67
N VAL A 47 1.88 2.62 4.65
CA VAL A 47 0.98 2.78 5.81
C VAL A 47 1.42 1.91 6.99
N ILE A 48 1.74 0.63 6.74
CA ILE A 48 2.20 -0.30 7.78
C ILE A 48 3.55 0.15 8.34
N ALA A 49 4.52 0.47 7.48
CA ALA A 49 5.84 0.93 7.91
C ALA A 49 5.74 2.23 8.73
N GLN A 50 4.85 3.15 8.35
CA GLN A 50 4.61 4.37 9.11
C GLN A 50 4.01 4.08 10.49
N ALA A 51 3.06 3.15 10.60
CA ALA A 51 2.47 2.75 11.88
C ALA A 51 3.51 2.11 12.80
N LEU A 52 4.37 1.24 12.29
CA LEU A 52 5.47 0.62 13.04
C LEU A 52 6.48 1.67 13.53
N ARG A 53 6.88 2.62 12.67
CA ARG A 53 7.78 3.72 13.07
C ARG A 53 7.15 4.63 14.11
N SER A 54 5.84 4.90 14.00
CA SER A 54 5.09 5.68 14.99
C SER A 54 5.02 4.96 16.33
N ALA A 55 4.77 3.65 16.34
CA ALA A 55 4.77 2.84 17.55
C ALA A 55 6.12 2.85 18.27
N ARG A 56 7.22 2.71 17.50
CA ARG A 56 8.58 2.84 18.03
C ARG A 56 8.83 4.21 18.67
N ALA A 57 8.45 5.30 17.97
CA ALA A 57 8.61 6.64 18.50
C ALA A 57 7.81 6.86 19.79
N GLN A 58 6.58 6.35 19.85
CA GLN A 58 5.74 6.40 21.04
C GLN A 58 6.32 5.58 22.20
N ALA A 59 6.92 4.42 21.94
CA ALA A 59 7.57 3.61 22.96
C ALA A 59 8.72 4.37 23.64
N ILE A 60 9.55 5.01 22.83
CA ILE A 60 10.67 5.85 23.31
C ILE A 60 10.16 7.07 24.08
N GLU A 61 9.17 7.79 23.53
CA GLU A 61 8.61 9.02 24.11
C GLU A 61 7.94 8.76 25.47
N ARG A 62 7.13 7.68 25.55
CA ARG A 62 6.37 7.34 26.76
C ARG A 62 7.17 6.56 27.79
N GLY A 63 8.34 6.02 27.41
CA GLY A 63 9.12 5.13 28.27
C GLY A 63 8.40 3.82 28.60
N THR A 64 7.48 3.38 27.74
CA THR A 64 6.69 2.15 27.91
C THR A 64 6.70 1.32 26.64
N THR A 65 6.51 0.01 26.77
CA THR A 65 6.39 -0.87 25.60
C THR A 65 5.11 -0.57 24.84
N VAL A 66 5.23 -0.43 23.51
CA VAL A 66 4.10 -0.25 22.58
C VAL A 66 4.00 -1.46 21.67
N GLU A 67 2.81 -2.02 21.55
CA GLU A 67 2.53 -3.20 20.76
C GLU A 67 1.76 -2.88 19.48
N VAL A 68 2.16 -3.50 18.38
CA VAL A 68 1.43 -3.46 17.10
C VAL A 68 0.94 -4.87 16.81
N ALA A 69 -0.37 -5.05 16.90
CA ALA A 69 -1.05 -6.28 16.56
C ALA A 69 -1.43 -6.30 15.09
N ILE A 70 -1.12 -7.38 14.38
CA ILE A 70 -1.44 -7.59 12.97
C ILE A 70 -2.21 -8.90 12.86
N ASP A 71 -3.42 -8.82 12.32
CA ASP A 71 -4.25 -9.98 12.00
C ASP A 71 -4.31 -10.17 10.48
N PRO A 72 -3.53 -11.12 9.92
CA PRO A 72 -3.53 -11.39 8.49
C PRO A 72 -4.86 -11.94 7.97
N ALA A 73 -5.62 -12.67 8.82
CA ALA A 73 -6.88 -13.29 8.42
C ALA A 73 -8.00 -12.26 8.30
N ARG A 74 -8.03 -11.29 9.20
CA ARG A 74 -8.99 -10.18 9.17
C ARG A 74 -8.55 -9.01 8.32
N HIS A 75 -7.28 -8.99 7.89
CA HIS A 75 -6.65 -7.85 7.23
C HIS A 75 -6.75 -6.58 8.07
N GLU A 76 -6.40 -6.70 9.33
CA GLU A 76 -6.46 -5.62 10.31
C GLU A 76 -5.13 -5.42 11.01
N MET A 77 -4.85 -4.18 11.40
CA MET A 77 -3.68 -3.79 12.18
C MET A 77 -4.12 -2.79 13.24
N ALA A 78 -3.70 -2.99 14.48
CA ALA A 78 -3.92 -2.07 15.60
C ALA A 78 -2.61 -1.81 16.34
N ALA A 79 -2.38 -0.57 16.74
CA ALA A 79 -1.24 -0.19 17.57
C ALA A 79 -1.75 0.19 18.97
N ASP A 80 -1.13 -0.36 20.02
CA ASP A 80 -1.38 -0.05 21.45
C ASP A 80 -2.88 -0.08 21.83
N GLY A 81 -3.62 -1.10 21.35
CA GLY A 81 -5.08 -1.19 21.56
C GLY A 81 -5.90 -0.06 20.93
N GLY A 82 -5.27 0.76 20.10
CA GLY A 82 -5.87 1.93 19.47
C GLY A 82 -6.68 1.60 18.22
N ARG A 83 -6.81 2.58 17.33
CA ARG A 83 -7.63 2.48 16.12
C ARG A 83 -7.20 1.32 15.22
N VAL A 84 -8.12 0.38 14.99
CA VAL A 84 -7.94 -0.68 13.99
C VAL A 84 -7.89 -0.05 12.60
N ARG A 85 -6.84 -0.37 11.84
CA ARG A 85 -6.71 0.00 10.43
C ARG A 85 -6.97 -1.22 9.57
N ALA A 86 -7.94 -1.13 8.69
CA ALA A 86 -8.17 -2.16 7.69
C ALA A 86 -7.05 -2.14 6.64
N LEU A 87 -6.50 -3.31 6.35
CA LEU A 87 -5.60 -3.55 5.22
C LEU A 87 -6.43 -3.94 4.00
N ALA A 88 -5.89 -3.76 2.78
CA ALA A 88 -6.61 -4.13 1.57
C ALA A 88 -6.90 -5.65 1.56
N ARG A 89 -8.17 -6.03 1.42
CA ARG A 89 -8.64 -7.43 1.52
C ARG A 89 -8.18 -8.32 0.36
N ASP A 90 -7.86 -7.73 -0.76
CA ASP A 90 -7.37 -8.40 -1.98
C ASP A 90 -5.85 -8.62 -1.99
N MET A 91 -5.16 -8.22 -0.91
CA MET A 91 -3.72 -8.32 -0.78
C MET A 91 -3.35 -9.46 0.17
N ALA A 92 -2.48 -10.36 -0.26
CA ALA A 92 -1.92 -11.37 0.62
C ALA A 92 -1.02 -10.70 1.67
N VAL A 93 -1.27 -10.99 2.94
CA VAL A 93 -0.48 -10.52 4.10
C VAL A 93 0.01 -11.74 4.85
N ALA A 94 1.32 -11.84 5.04
CA ALA A 94 1.93 -12.88 5.88
C ALA A 94 2.91 -12.22 6.85
N VAL A 95 2.95 -12.68 8.09
CA VAL A 95 3.88 -12.18 9.12
C VAL A 95 4.79 -13.32 9.55
N LEU A 96 6.10 -13.07 9.57
CA LEU A 96 7.15 -14.02 9.92
C LEU A 96 7.87 -13.64 11.22
N PRO A 97 8.31 -14.59 12.02
CA PRO A 97 8.04 -16.02 11.90
C PRO A 97 6.55 -16.33 11.99
N PRO A 98 6.07 -17.38 11.32
CA PRO A 98 4.66 -17.70 11.33
C PRO A 98 4.20 -17.99 12.76
N ALA A 99 2.96 -17.57 13.14
CA ALA A 99 2.36 -17.92 14.41
C ALA A 99 2.27 -19.44 14.54
N LEU A 100 2.25 -19.92 15.78
CA LEU A 100 1.76 -21.26 16.05
C LEU A 100 0.38 -21.41 15.38
N PRO A 101 0.12 -22.54 14.68
CA PRO A 101 -1.10 -22.71 13.92
C PRO A 101 -2.32 -22.61 14.85
N GLY A 102 -3.22 -21.68 14.53
CA GLY A 102 -4.49 -21.47 15.20
C GLY A 102 -5.35 -20.50 14.37
N PRO A 103 -6.69 -20.66 14.37
CA PRO A 103 -7.56 -19.71 13.68
C PRO A 103 -7.42 -18.33 14.35
N GLY A 104 -7.06 -17.31 13.56
CA GLY A 104 -6.96 -15.93 14.02
C GLY A 104 -5.64 -15.58 14.72
N ALA A 105 -4.53 -16.19 14.31
CA ALA A 105 -3.21 -15.93 14.89
C ALA A 105 -2.77 -14.47 14.64
N THR A 106 -3.24 -13.57 15.49
CA THR A 106 -2.75 -12.18 15.57
C THR A 106 -1.26 -12.19 15.90
N ARG A 107 -0.49 -11.41 15.17
CA ARG A 107 0.93 -11.20 15.41
C ARG A 107 1.15 -9.90 16.13
N ILE A 108 2.03 -9.94 17.14
CA ILE A 108 2.40 -8.77 17.91
C ILE A 108 3.87 -8.46 17.62
N ILE A 109 4.13 -7.24 17.15
CA ILE A 109 5.45 -6.64 17.10
C ILE A 109 5.49 -5.60 18.21
N SER A 110 6.32 -5.84 19.23
CA SER A 110 6.49 -4.94 20.36
C SER A 110 7.74 -4.08 20.19
N PHE A 111 7.65 -2.83 20.61
CA PHE A 111 8.76 -1.88 20.67
C PHE A 111 9.00 -1.51 22.12
N ALA A 112 10.25 -1.63 22.56
CA ALA A 112 10.65 -1.29 23.93
C ALA A 112 11.02 0.20 24.06
N PRO A 113 11.08 0.74 25.30
CA PRO A 113 11.44 2.14 25.54
C PRO A 113 12.84 2.54 25.05
N ASP A 114 13.77 1.60 24.96
CA ASP A 114 15.12 1.80 24.43
C ASP A 114 15.16 1.86 22.89
N GLY A 115 14.01 1.68 22.24
CA GLY A 115 13.85 1.68 20.80
C GLY A 115 14.16 0.34 20.12
N SER A 116 14.48 -0.71 20.89
CA SER A 116 14.55 -2.08 20.38
C SER A 116 13.16 -2.65 20.08
N ALA A 117 13.09 -3.80 19.43
CA ALA A 117 11.82 -4.44 19.08
C ALA A 117 11.89 -5.96 19.23
N SER A 118 10.72 -6.62 19.25
CA SER A 118 10.67 -8.09 19.18
C SER A 118 11.18 -8.64 17.85
N GLY A 119 11.33 -7.77 16.84
CA GLY A 119 11.66 -8.16 15.49
C GLY A 119 10.47 -8.75 14.72
N GLY A 120 10.68 -9.06 13.45
CA GLY A 120 9.67 -9.69 12.60
C GLY A 120 9.70 -9.20 11.16
N GLU A 121 9.00 -9.92 10.30
CA GLU A 121 8.85 -9.56 8.90
C GLU A 121 7.38 -9.65 8.50
N ILE A 122 6.95 -8.71 7.65
CA ILE A 122 5.61 -8.68 7.06
C ILE A 122 5.78 -8.75 5.55
N LEU A 123 5.18 -9.75 4.92
CA LEU A 123 5.15 -9.90 3.48
C LEU A 123 3.80 -9.44 2.94
N LEU A 124 3.83 -8.58 1.93
CA LEU A 124 2.66 -8.00 1.29
C LEU A 124 2.65 -8.29 -0.20
N GLY A 125 1.50 -8.73 -0.70
CA GLY A 125 1.34 -9.08 -2.10
C GLY A 125 1.72 -10.53 -2.40
N SER A 126 1.80 -10.90 -3.67
CA SER A 126 2.07 -12.27 -4.12
C SER A 126 2.99 -12.29 -5.35
N GLY A 127 3.74 -13.39 -5.48
CA GLY A 127 4.64 -13.64 -6.61
C GLY A 127 5.77 -12.61 -6.72
N LYS A 128 6.15 -12.25 -7.96
CA LYS A 128 7.28 -11.35 -8.25
C LYS A 128 7.12 -9.90 -7.77
N ARG A 129 5.96 -9.51 -7.24
CA ARG A 129 5.67 -8.15 -6.75
C ARG A 129 5.42 -8.10 -5.25
N GLN A 130 6.02 -9.03 -4.54
CA GLN A 130 5.92 -9.07 -3.09
C GLN A 130 6.85 -8.05 -2.46
N LEU A 131 6.35 -7.33 -1.46
CA LEU A 131 7.15 -6.43 -0.62
C LEU A 131 7.36 -7.05 0.75
N ARG A 132 8.54 -6.82 1.29
CA ARG A 132 8.94 -7.23 2.64
C ARG A 132 9.12 -5.99 3.51
N ILE A 133 8.46 -5.97 4.65
CA ILE A 133 8.70 -5.00 5.71
C ILE A 133 9.41 -5.75 6.81
N SER A 134 10.65 -5.39 7.11
CA SER A 134 11.45 -6.01 8.18
C SER A 134 11.62 -5.05 9.35
N VAL A 135 11.52 -5.58 10.56
CA VAL A 135 11.77 -4.87 11.81
C VAL A 135 12.98 -5.50 12.48
N GLN A 136 14.06 -4.75 12.59
CA GLN A 136 15.28 -5.22 13.26
C GLN A 136 15.08 -5.23 14.77
N TRP A 137 15.36 -6.37 15.39
CA TRP A 137 15.14 -6.55 16.83
C TRP A 137 15.98 -5.61 17.71
N LEU A 138 17.25 -5.41 17.36
CA LEU A 138 18.17 -4.62 18.19
C LEU A 138 17.91 -3.11 18.12
N THR A 139 17.56 -2.61 16.95
CA THR A 139 17.44 -1.16 16.70
C THR A 139 16.00 -0.70 16.51
N GLY A 140 15.04 -1.62 16.37
CA GLY A 140 13.67 -1.33 15.98
C GLY A 140 13.53 -0.66 14.61
N GLN A 141 14.58 -0.72 13.77
CA GLN A 141 14.57 -0.09 12.45
C GLN A 141 13.61 -0.82 11.52
N VAL A 142 12.73 -0.06 10.88
CA VAL A 142 11.74 -0.56 9.91
C VAL A 142 12.22 -0.28 8.50
N LYS A 143 12.46 -1.34 7.71
CA LYS A 143 12.83 -1.28 6.29
C LYS A 143 11.73 -1.86 5.42
N VAL A 144 11.59 -1.31 4.21
CA VAL A 144 10.68 -1.82 3.18
C VAL A 144 11.51 -2.15 1.95
N GLU A 145 11.46 -3.38 1.50
CA GLU A 145 12.25 -3.90 0.40
C GLU A 145 11.39 -4.76 -0.53
N ASN A 146 11.85 -4.97 -1.78
CA ASN A 146 11.23 -5.98 -2.64
C ASN A 146 11.63 -7.37 -2.12
N ALA A 147 10.66 -8.24 -1.92
CA ALA A 147 10.94 -9.65 -1.62
C ALA A 147 11.35 -10.33 -2.94
N SER A 148 12.64 -10.61 -3.08
CA SER A 148 13.20 -11.37 -4.21
C SER A 148 13.10 -12.85 -3.92
#